data_fb29c59e06977ac56db3e8f0d6f3b5a6
#
_entry.id   fb29c59e06977ac56db3e8f0d6f3b5a6
#
_cell.length_a   1.000
_cell.length_b   1.000
_cell.length_c   1.000
_cell.angle_alpha   90.00
_cell.angle_beta   90.00
_cell.angle_gamma   90.00
#
_symmetry.space_group_name_H-M   'P 1'
#
loop_
_entity.id
_entity.type
_entity.pdbx_description
1 polymer ?
#
loop_
_entity_poly.entity_id
_entity_poly.type
_entity_poly.pdbx_seq_one_letter_code
_entity_poly.pdbx_strand_id
1 'polypeptide(L)'
;MGNKYEIPMDPVFQSTVMNIYWAVRELIANARDAQRRGEGEMVVKYLPRWQTLRIATLGIQLPMSTLVLGTSGAREREDNIGQFGEGLIMSLKTLALLVLMGHIEGVKVFNNREHWTPTIEYSPKWGQEILVVTTRKARKPSGEFSI
;
A
#
# COMPACT_ATOMS: atom_id res chain seq x y z
N MET A 1 -19.62 1.12 6.38
CA MET A 1 -19.41 0.11 5.36
C MET A 1 -18.17 0.39 4.55
N GLY A 2 -17.44 -0.64 4.20
CA GLY A 2 -16.24 -0.52 3.42
C GLY A 2 -16.49 -0.69 1.93
N ASN A 3 -15.59 -0.15 1.14
CA ASN A 3 -15.55 -0.36 -0.30
C ASN A 3 -14.44 -1.36 -0.61
N LYS A 4 -14.64 -2.17 -1.64
CA LYS A 4 -13.62 -3.08 -2.15
C LYS A 4 -13.12 -2.59 -3.49
N TYR A 5 -11.80 -2.54 -3.61
CA TYR A 5 -11.12 -2.16 -4.85
C TYR A 5 -10.31 -3.34 -5.34
N GLU A 6 -10.69 -3.89 -6.49
CA GLU A 6 -9.91 -4.90 -7.17
C GLU A 6 -8.79 -4.21 -7.94
N ILE A 7 -7.57 -4.66 -7.73
CA ILE A 7 -6.40 -4.08 -8.37
C ILE A 7 -5.90 -5.07 -9.42
N PRO A 8 -6.38 -4.98 -10.66
CA PRO A 8 -5.85 -5.81 -11.73
C PRO A 8 -4.44 -5.34 -12.05
N MET A 9 -3.51 -6.28 -12.03
CA MET A 9 -2.12 -5.98 -12.33
C MET A 9 -1.75 -6.53 -13.70
N ASP A 10 -0.83 -5.84 -14.34
CA ASP A 10 -0.18 -6.36 -15.53
C ASP A 10 0.39 -7.76 -15.20
N PRO A 11 0.32 -8.73 -16.13
CA PRO A 11 0.88 -10.06 -15.89
C PRO A 11 2.34 -10.05 -15.44
N VAL A 12 3.13 -9.07 -15.90
CA VAL A 12 4.52 -8.91 -15.45
C VAL A 12 4.58 -8.64 -13.95
N PHE A 13 3.71 -7.77 -13.45
CA PHE A 13 3.65 -7.49 -12.01
C PHE A 13 3.20 -8.70 -11.21
N GLN A 14 2.28 -9.48 -11.75
CA GLN A 14 1.77 -10.66 -11.05
C GLN A 14 2.83 -11.76 -10.94
N SER A 15 3.70 -11.87 -11.93
CA SER A 15 4.79 -12.86 -11.92
C SER A 15 5.98 -12.40 -11.07
N THR A 16 6.06 -11.13 -10.71
CA THR A 16 7.15 -10.61 -9.92
C THR A 16 6.95 -10.99 -8.45
N VAL A 17 7.94 -11.69 -7.90
CA VAL A 17 7.93 -12.08 -6.50
C VAL A 17 8.81 -11.10 -5.73
N MET A 18 8.18 -10.26 -4.92
CA MET A 18 8.90 -9.42 -3.96
C MET A 18 8.95 -10.14 -2.62
N ASN A 19 10.11 -10.18 -1.99
CA ASN A 19 10.21 -10.65 -0.61
C ASN A 19 9.89 -9.50 0.35
N ILE A 20 9.75 -9.83 1.64
CA ILE A 20 9.41 -8.82 2.66
C ILE A 20 10.45 -7.69 2.72
N TYR A 21 11.71 -8.00 2.51
CA TYR A 21 12.77 -6.99 2.51
C TYR A 21 12.52 -5.93 1.44
N TRP A 22 12.20 -6.36 0.22
CA TRP A 22 11.92 -5.43 -0.87
C TRP A 22 10.66 -4.61 -0.61
N ALA A 23 9.61 -5.25 -0.07
CA ALA A 23 8.37 -4.55 0.25
C ALA A 23 8.60 -3.45 1.28
N VAL A 24 9.28 -3.77 2.37
CA VAL A 24 9.59 -2.80 3.42
C VAL A 24 10.49 -1.68 2.89
N ARG A 25 11.50 -2.04 2.10
CA ARG A 25 12.40 -1.06 1.49
C ARG A 25 11.64 -0.07 0.62
N GLU A 26 10.72 -0.54 -0.20
CA GLU A 26 9.90 0.32 -1.06
C GLU A 26 9.04 1.28 -0.24
N LEU A 27 8.43 0.78 0.81
CA LEU A 27 7.59 1.61 1.68
C LEU A 27 8.42 2.67 2.40
N ILE A 28 9.60 2.32 2.88
CA ILE A 28 10.50 3.29 3.50
C ILE A 28 11.01 4.31 2.49
N ALA A 29 11.35 3.85 1.28
CA ALA A 29 11.79 4.75 0.22
C ALA A 29 10.71 5.77 -0.14
N ASN A 30 9.46 5.32 -0.24
CA ASN A 30 8.34 6.21 -0.53
C ASN A 30 8.17 7.28 0.57
N ALA A 31 8.25 6.87 1.83
CA ALA A 31 8.14 7.81 2.96
C ALA A 31 9.31 8.81 2.97
N ARG A 32 10.52 8.33 2.69
CA ARG A 32 11.70 9.19 2.61
C ARG A 32 11.61 10.20 1.47
N ASP A 33 11.13 9.75 0.31
CA ASP A 33 10.98 10.63 -0.84
C ASP A 33 9.93 11.70 -0.61
N ALA A 34 8.81 11.33 0.04
CA ALA A 34 7.79 12.30 0.45
C ALA A 34 8.37 13.35 1.40
N GLN A 35 9.19 12.92 2.36
CA GLN A 35 9.87 13.84 3.27
C GLN A 35 10.82 14.77 2.53
N ARG A 36 11.59 14.26 1.58
CA ARG A 36 12.51 15.08 0.77
C ARG A 36 11.79 16.14 -0.05
N ARG A 37 10.57 15.82 -0.50
CA ARG A 37 9.75 16.79 -1.24
C ARG A 37 9.01 17.77 -0.33
N GLY A 38 9.18 17.66 0.98
CA GLY A 38 8.48 18.52 1.93
C GLY A 38 7.00 18.20 2.08
N GLU A 39 6.55 17.02 1.66
CA GLU A 39 5.15 16.63 1.72
C GLU A 39 4.73 16.09 3.08
N GLY A 40 5.67 15.57 3.85
CA GLY A 40 5.39 15.01 5.16
C GLY A 40 6.66 14.60 5.87
N GLU A 41 6.50 14.09 7.09
CA GLU A 41 7.62 13.62 7.91
C GLU A 41 7.63 12.10 7.95
N MET A 42 8.78 11.51 7.67
CA MET A 42 8.95 10.06 7.74
C MET A 42 9.12 9.57 9.16
N VAL A 43 8.37 8.53 9.52
CA VAL A 43 8.55 7.80 10.78
C VAL A 43 8.68 6.31 10.46
N VAL A 44 9.75 5.69 10.93
CA VAL A 44 9.92 4.24 10.87
C VAL A 44 10.18 3.77 12.29
N LYS A 45 9.31 2.93 12.81
CA LYS A 45 9.38 2.51 14.20
C LYS A 45 9.02 1.04 14.35
N TYR A 46 9.85 0.31 15.06
CA TYR A 46 9.52 -1.04 15.49
C TYR A 46 8.94 -1.01 16.90
N LEU A 47 7.80 -1.68 17.09
CA LEU A 47 7.09 -1.75 18.36
C LEU A 47 7.23 -3.18 18.90
N PRO A 48 8.24 -3.46 19.77
CA PRO A 48 8.55 -4.83 20.18
C PRO A 48 7.39 -5.51 20.91
N ARG A 49 6.67 -4.76 21.73
CA ARG A 49 5.54 -5.28 22.49
C ARG A 49 4.47 -5.89 21.58
N TRP A 50 4.29 -5.31 20.39
CA TRP A 50 3.28 -5.73 19.44
C TRP A 50 3.87 -6.48 18.26
N GLN A 51 5.20 -6.65 18.26
CA GLN A 51 5.94 -7.25 17.12
C GLN A 51 5.52 -6.61 15.79
N THR A 52 5.43 -5.29 15.81
CA THR A 52 4.89 -4.51 14.70
C THR A 52 5.91 -3.50 14.19
N LEU A 53 6.11 -3.50 12.88
CA LEU A 53 6.86 -2.45 12.19
C LEU A 53 5.87 -1.42 11.67
N ARG A 54 6.10 -0.15 11.99
CA ARG A 54 5.28 0.96 11.51
C ARG A 54 6.11 1.84 10.59
N ILE A 55 5.60 2.09 9.41
CA ILE A 55 6.20 3.01 8.44
C ILE A 55 5.14 4.07 8.13
N ALA A 56 5.47 5.33 8.38
CA ALA A 56 4.51 6.41 8.26
C ALA A 56 5.09 7.62 7.57
N THR A 57 4.22 8.35 6.90
CA THR A 57 4.46 9.71 6.42
C THR A 57 3.42 10.60 7.06
N LEU A 58 3.84 11.41 8.03
CA LEU A 58 2.93 12.28 8.77
C LEU A 58 2.50 13.45 7.89
N GLY A 59 1.24 13.83 8.00
CA GLY A 59 0.71 14.98 7.29
C GLY A 59 0.29 14.73 5.84
N ILE A 60 0.36 13.49 5.37
CA ILE A 60 -0.01 13.17 3.99
C ILE A 60 -1.25 12.28 3.95
N GLN A 61 -2.04 12.43 2.91
CA GLN A 61 -3.13 11.53 2.55
C GLN A 61 -3.00 11.21 1.07
N LEU A 62 -3.01 9.92 0.74
CA LEU A 62 -2.91 9.49 -0.65
C LEU A 62 -4.30 9.46 -1.30
N PRO A 63 -4.42 9.93 -2.54
CA PRO A 63 -5.68 9.79 -3.28
C PRO A 63 -5.90 8.33 -3.66
N MET A 64 -7.17 7.93 -3.77
CA MET A 64 -7.51 6.57 -4.17
C MET A 64 -6.97 6.20 -5.54
N SER A 65 -6.71 7.18 -6.39
CA SER A 65 -6.11 6.96 -7.70
C SER A 65 -4.73 6.30 -7.64
N THR A 66 -4.04 6.37 -6.50
CA THR A 66 -2.75 5.68 -6.34
C THR A 66 -2.89 4.16 -6.37
N LEU A 67 -4.08 3.64 -6.08
CA LEU A 67 -4.37 2.21 -6.13
C LEU A 67 -4.71 1.72 -7.53
N VAL A 68 -4.87 2.62 -8.50
CA VAL A 68 -5.26 2.25 -9.85
C VAL A 68 -4.03 2.32 -10.75
N LEU A 69 -3.51 1.14 -11.13
CA LEU A 69 -2.38 1.05 -12.04
C LEU A 69 -2.79 1.37 -13.47
N GLY A 70 -1.88 2.03 -14.18
CA GLY A 70 -2.05 2.25 -15.61
C GLY A 70 -3.04 3.34 -15.97
N THR A 71 -3.48 4.15 -15.01
CA THR A 71 -4.27 5.33 -15.33
C THR A 71 -3.37 6.34 -16.04
N SER A 72 -3.90 6.97 -17.09
CA SER A 72 -3.16 7.95 -17.89
C SER A 72 -2.63 9.09 -17.02
N GLY A 73 -3.38 9.54 -16.04
CA GLY A 73 -2.95 10.60 -15.14
C GLY A 73 -1.73 10.22 -14.30
N ALA A 74 -1.62 8.96 -13.90
CA ALA A 74 -0.46 8.50 -13.14
C ALA A 74 0.79 8.40 -14.01
N ARG A 75 0.64 8.07 -15.30
CA ARG A 75 1.75 8.00 -16.25
C ARG A 75 2.24 9.36 -16.70
N GLU A 76 1.33 10.31 -16.84
CA GLU A 76 1.67 11.67 -17.25
C GLU A 76 2.43 12.42 -16.16
N ARG A 77 2.27 12.01 -14.91
CA ARG A 77 3.02 12.56 -13.78
C ARG A 77 4.24 11.69 -13.52
N GLU A 78 5.12 11.64 -14.49
CA GLU A 78 6.32 10.78 -14.45
C GLU A 78 7.15 10.94 -13.18
N ASP A 79 7.04 12.09 -12.54
CA ASP A 79 7.98 12.48 -11.52
C ASP A 79 7.80 11.72 -10.22
N ASN A 80 6.56 11.36 -9.83
CA ASN A 80 6.33 10.92 -8.47
C ASN A 80 5.20 9.90 -8.31
N ILE A 81 4.00 10.24 -8.73
CA ILE A 81 2.81 9.48 -8.31
C ILE A 81 2.71 8.12 -9.00
N GLY A 82 3.11 8.03 -10.27
CA GLY A 82 3.08 6.77 -11.01
C GLY A 82 4.03 5.74 -10.42
N GLN A 83 5.26 6.12 -10.15
CA GLN A 83 6.25 5.25 -9.54
C GLN A 83 5.89 4.91 -8.11
N PHE A 84 5.40 5.89 -7.36
CA PHE A 84 4.96 5.71 -5.99
C PHE A 84 3.82 4.70 -5.91
N GLY A 85 2.83 4.84 -6.80
CA GLY A 85 1.68 3.94 -6.83
C GLY A 85 2.05 2.51 -7.16
N GLU A 86 2.95 2.29 -8.11
CA GLU A 86 3.40 0.95 -8.48
C GLU A 86 4.14 0.27 -7.34
N GLY A 87 5.09 0.96 -6.72
CA GLY A 87 5.84 0.42 -5.58
C GLY A 87 4.93 0.10 -4.40
N LEU A 88 3.98 0.98 -4.12
CA LEU A 88 3.02 0.76 -3.05
C LEU A 88 2.17 -0.48 -3.32
N ILE A 89 1.62 -0.62 -4.52
CA ILE A 89 0.77 -1.76 -4.88
C ILE A 89 1.56 -3.07 -4.81
N MET A 90 2.76 -3.10 -5.34
CA MET A 90 3.62 -4.28 -5.26
C MET A 90 3.93 -4.65 -3.81
N SER A 91 4.18 -3.66 -2.96
CA SER A 91 4.44 -3.88 -1.54
C SER A 91 3.20 -4.43 -0.84
N LEU A 92 2.03 -3.85 -1.08
CA LEU A 92 0.78 -4.33 -0.49
C LEU A 92 0.45 -5.74 -0.93
N LYS A 93 0.67 -6.06 -2.21
CA LYS A 93 0.48 -7.42 -2.71
C LYS A 93 1.40 -8.40 -2.01
N THR A 94 2.68 -8.07 -1.90
CA THR A 94 3.66 -8.93 -1.24
C THR A 94 3.29 -9.17 0.21
N LEU A 95 2.92 -8.11 0.94
CA LEU A 95 2.53 -8.24 2.34
C LEU A 95 1.22 -9.04 2.48
N ALA A 96 0.25 -8.83 1.60
CA ALA A 96 -0.99 -9.60 1.62
C ALA A 96 -0.74 -11.08 1.35
N LEU A 97 0.17 -11.41 0.43
CA LEU A 97 0.58 -12.80 0.18
C LEU A 97 1.23 -13.42 1.41
N LEU A 98 2.09 -12.67 2.10
CA LEU A 98 2.75 -13.15 3.31
C LEU A 98 1.75 -13.42 4.44
N VAL A 99 0.70 -12.61 4.54
CA VAL A 99 -0.40 -12.88 5.48
C VAL A 99 -1.13 -14.17 5.10
N LEU A 100 -1.47 -14.32 3.83
CA LEU A 100 -2.14 -15.52 3.33
C LEU A 100 -1.33 -16.78 3.58
N MET A 101 -0.01 -16.71 3.45
CA MET A 101 0.92 -17.82 3.68
C MET A 101 1.24 -18.04 5.15
N GLY A 102 0.77 -17.18 6.04
CA GLY A 102 1.00 -17.32 7.48
C GLY A 102 2.36 -16.84 7.98
N HIS A 103 3.11 -16.13 7.17
CA HIS A 103 4.43 -15.61 7.57
C HIS A 103 4.36 -14.34 8.42
N ILE A 104 3.30 -13.55 8.25
CA ILE A 104 3.02 -12.38 9.09
C ILE A 104 1.56 -12.42 9.51
N GLU A 105 1.25 -11.82 10.65
CA GLU A 105 -0.11 -11.86 11.19
C GLU A 105 -1.09 -10.96 10.45
N GLY A 106 -0.63 -9.81 9.99
CA GLY A 106 -1.53 -8.89 9.33
C GLY A 106 -0.83 -7.66 8.79
N VAL A 107 -1.55 -6.94 7.96
CA VAL A 107 -1.14 -5.66 7.41
C VAL A 107 -2.30 -4.69 7.58
N LYS A 108 -2.01 -3.53 8.13
CA LYS A 108 -3.00 -2.46 8.28
C LYS A 108 -2.46 -1.19 7.66
N VAL A 109 -3.28 -0.54 6.86
CA VAL A 109 -2.93 0.72 6.24
C VAL A 109 -3.89 1.78 6.76
N PHE A 110 -3.33 2.89 7.21
CA PHE A 110 -4.10 4.06 7.67
C PHE A 110 -3.83 5.19 6.70
N ASN A 111 -4.88 5.67 6.07
CA ASN A 111 -4.78 6.78 5.11
C ASN A 111 -5.68 7.90 5.60
N ASN A 112 -5.19 8.63 6.59
CA ASN A 112 -5.88 9.71 7.29
C ASN A 112 -7.25 9.27 7.82
N ARG A 113 -8.31 9.45 7.04
CA ARG A 113 -9.69 9.14 7.46
C ARG A 113 -10.15 7.75 7.06
N GLU A 114 -9.26 6.94 6.49
CA GLU A 114 -9.59 5.62 6.02
C GLU A 114 -8.64 4.57 6.56
N HIS A 115 -9.18 3.37 6.78
CA HIS A 115 -8.38 2.17 7.02
C HIS A 115 -8.44 1.32 5.76
N TRP A 116 -7.30 0.84 5.30
CA TRP A 116 -7.21 -0.07 4.16
C TRP A 116 -6.76 -1.43 4.63
N THR A 117 -7.41 -2.48 4.13
CA THR A 117 -6.99 -3.85 4.38
C THR A 117 -6.67 -4.51 3.05
N PRO A 118 -5.39 -4.76 2.75
CA PRO A 118 -5.02 -5.48 1.54
C PRO A 118 -5.16 -6.98 1.75
N THR A 119 -5.78 -7.66 0.78
CA THR A 119 -5.95 -9.12 0.79
C THR A 119 -5.73 -9.66 -0.61
N ILE A 120 -5.46 -10.97 -0.70
CA ILE A 120 -5.42 -11.66 -1.98
C ILE A 120 -6.70 -12.47 -2.08
N GLU A 121 -7.49 -12.20 -3.12
CA GLU A 121 -8.78 -12.85 -3.35
C GLU A 121 -8.93 -13.24 -4.82
N TYR A 122 -9.66 -14.33 -5.06
CA TYR A 122 -9.98 -14.72 -6.41
C TYR A 122 -11.03 -13.79 -6.99
N SER A 123 -10.77 -13.29 -8.20
CA SER A 123 -11.73 -12.45 -8.92
C SER A 123 -12.29 -13.20 -10.12
N PRO A 124 -13.60 -13.51 -10.13
CA PRO A 124 -14.23 -14.12 -11.32
C PRO A 124 -14.13 -13.22 -12.56
N LYS A 125 -14.17 -11.91 -12.36
CA LYS A 125 -14.03 -10.93 -13.44
C LYS A 125 -12.70 -11.06 -14.18
N TRP A 126 -11.62 -11.30 -13.45
CA TRP A 126 -10.27 -11.38 -14.01
C TRP A 126 -9.78 -12.82 -14.16
N GLY A 127 -10.53 -13.80 -13.62
CA GLY A 127 -10.21 -15.21 -13.71
C GLY A 127 -8.94 -15.61 -12.98
N GLN A 128 -8.56 -14.89 -11.95
CA GLN A 128 -7.30 -15.12 -11.22
C GLN A 128 -7.36 -14.51 -9.83
N GLU A 129 -6.37 -14.87 -9.01
CA GLU A 129 -6.18 -14.22 -7.72
C GLU A 129 -5.54 -12.85 -7.92
N ILE A 130 -6.10 -11.84 -7.28
CA ILE A 130 -5.64 -10.46 -7.39
C ILE A 130 -5.55 -9.82 -6.01
N LEU A 131 -4.85 -8.70 -5.95
CA LEU A 131 -4.88 -7.85 -4.77
C LEU A 131 -6.23 -7.15 -4.69
N VAL A 132 -6.84 -7.23 -3.52
CA VAL A 132 -8.07 -6.49 -3.20
C VAL A 132 -7.77 -5.59 -2.01
N VAL A 133 -8.09 -4.32 -2.12
CA VAL A 133 -7.97 -3.37 -1.01
C VAL A 133 -9.38 -3.01 -0.55
N THR A 134 -9.69 -3.38 0.68
CA THR A 134 -10.96 -3.02 1.31
C THR A 134 -10.75 -1.78 2.14
N THR A 135 -11.55 -0.75 1.91
CA THR A 135 -11.45 0.52 2.63
C THR A 135 -12.62 0.68 3.58
N ARG A 136 -12.36 1.32 4.70
CA ARG A 136 -13.35 1.58 5.73
C ARG A 136 -13.06 2.95 6.35
N LYS A 137 -14.10 3.71 6.64
CA LYS A 137 -13.92 5.01 7.30
C LYS A 137 -13.44 4.84 8.74
N ALA A 138 -12.44 5.61 9.10
CA ALA A 138 -11.96 5.69 10.48
C ALA A 138 -12.83 6.64 11.29
N ARG A 139 -12.96 6.37 12.59
CA ARG A 139 -13.69 7.27 13.51
C ARG A 139 -13.00 8.61 13.68
N LYS A 140 -11.67 8.61 13.69
CA LYS A 140 -10.85 9.81 13.84
C LYS A 140 -9.79 9.85 12.76
N PRO A 141 -9.48 11.02 12.20
CA PRO A 141 -8.39 11.13 11.25
C PRO A 141 -7.06 10.82 11.93
N SER A 142 -6.22 10.04 11.27
CA SER A 142 -4.88 9.73 11.77
C SER A 142 -3.89 10.85 11.48
N GLY A 143 -4.18 11.69 10.49
CA GLY A 143 -3.27 12.74 10.06
C GLY A 143 -2.04 12.22 9.32
N GLU A 144 -2.06 10.96 8.86
CA GLU A 144 -0.90 10.33 8.27
C GLU A 144 -1.31 9.23 7.28
N PHE A 145 -0.36 8.86 6.42
CA PHE A 145 -0.40 7.59 5.71
C PHE A 145 0.61 6.66 6.36
N SER A 146 0.16 5.52 6.85
CA SER A 146 1.02 4.57 7.54
C SER A 146 0.64 3.12 7.26
N ILE A 147 1.62 2.27 7.36
CA ILE A 147 1.49 0.82 7.17
C ILE A 147 2.18 0.11 8.31
#